data_ce67f6ce55d03edc004617342276119b
#
_entry.id   ce67f6ce55d03edc004617342276119b
#
_cell.length_a   1.000
_cell.length_b   1.000
_cell.length_c   1.000
_cell.angle_alpha   90.00
_cell.angle_beta   90.00
_cell.angle_gamma   90.00
#
_symmetry.space_group_name_H-M   'P 1'
#
loop_
_entity.id
_entity.type
_entity.pdbx_description
1 polymer ?
#
loop_
_entity_poly.entity_id
_entity_poly.type
_entity_poly.pdbx_seq_one_letter_code
_entity_poly.pdbx_strand_id
1 'polypeptide(L)'
;MRKNFGPKPLLYPQPVFIVAAYDENGKANAMNAAWGGVADSDKIMICISPGHKTTKNIFLKNEFTVSMGTADQVVACDYVGMESGNNVPDKMEKAGFHTSKAEFVDAPLIVELPMALECKLLSYDKEEHILIAQVVNVNADESVLNEEGKVDIAKLRPIAFDAMNHAYVTLGEKVGNAFKDGAALK
;
A
#
# COMPACT_ATOMS: atom_id res chain seq x y z
N MET A 1 -20.56 -27.11 -9.86
CA MET A 1 -20.21 -26.77 -11.27
C MET A 1 -19.28 -25.54 -11.23
N ARG A 2 -18.16 -25.52 -11.98
CA ARG A 2 -17.25 -24.36 -12.07
C ARG A 2 -17.59 -23.53 -13.31
N LYS A 3 -17.43 -22.19 -13.21
CA LYS A 3 -17.58 -21.25 -14.33
C LYS A 3 -16.20 -20.75 -14.76
N ASN A 4 -15.97 -20.68 -16.07
CA ASN A 4 -14.73 -20.13 -16.63
C ASN A 4 -14.88 -18.62 -16.88
N PHE A 5 -13.87 -17.83 -16.47
CA PHE A 5 -13.84 -16.37 -16.64
C PHE A 5 -12.79 -15.88 -17.64
N GLY A 6 -12.05 -16.81 -18.29
CA GLY A 6 -10.94 -16.47 -19.18
C GLY A 6 -9.70 -15.96 -18.42
N PRO A 7 -8.70 -15.41 -19.14
CA PRO A 7 -7.46 -14.91 -18.55
C PRO A 7 -7.71 -13.56 -17.85
N LYS A 8 -7.94 -13.60 -16.54
CA LYS A 8 -8.15 -12.41 -15.68
C LYS A 8 -7.32 -12.54 -14.40
N PRO A 9 -6.65 -11.46 -13.95
CA PRO A 9 -5.83 -11.48 -12.74
C PRO A 9 -6.72 -11.36 -11.48
N LEU A 10 -7.62 -12.31 -11.28
CA LEU A 10 -8.52 -12.35 -10.10
C LEU A 10 -7.82 -13.07 -8.96
N LEU A 11 -6.91 -12.36 -8.31
CA LEU A 11 -6.17 -12.82 -7.15
C LEU A 11 -6.71 -12.13 -5.89
N TYR A 12 -7.03 -12.90 -4.85
CA TYR A 12 -7.52 -12.38 -3.57
C TYR A 12 -6.69 -12.90 -2.39
N PRO A 13 -6.48 -12.10 -1.32
CA PRO A 13 -6.81 -10.68 -1.23
C PRO A 13 -5.86 -9.82 -2.08
N GLN A 14 -6.38 -8.81 -2.78
CA GLN A 14 -5.56 -7.86 -3.52
C GLN A 14 -5.37 -6.62 -2.65
N PRO A 15 -4.13 -6.27 -2.27
CA PRO A 15 -3.89 -5.18 -1.32
C PRO A 15 -4.27 -3.83 -1.91
N VAL A 16 -4.50 -2.86 -1.04
CA VAL A 16 -4.62 -1.44 -1.39
C VAL A 16 -3.44 -0.70 -0.75
N PHE A 17 -2.44 -0.39 -1.56
CA PHE A 17 -1.25 0.35 -1.16
C PHE A 17 -1.43 1.84 -1.45
N ILE A 18 -1.20 2.69 -0.47
CA ILE A 18 -1.08 4.13 -0.66
C ILE A 18 0.41 4.46 -0.66
N VAL A 19 0.95 4.60 -1.87
CA VAL A 19 2.37 4.87 -2.13
C VAL A 19 2.60 6.37 -2.12
N ALA A 20 3.55 6.87 -1.31
CA ALA A 20 3.83 8.29 -1.18
C ALA A 20 5.32 8.62 -1.29
N ALA A 21 5.64 9.73 -1.96
CA ALA A 21 6.99 10.23 -2.14
C ALA A 21 7.00 11.77 -2.26
N TYR A 22 8.13 12.40 -1.88
CA TYR A 22 8.37 13.83 -2.09
C TYR A 22 8.82 14.13 -3.52
N ASP A 23 8.41 15.27 -4.05
CA ASP A 23 8.98 15.83 -5.28
C ASP A 23 10.29 16.61 -5.01
N GLU A 24 10.81 17.27 -6.03
CA GLU A 24 12.03 18.09 -5.98
C GLU A 24 11.94 19.26 -4.99
N ASN A 25 10.74 19.73 -4.68
CA ASN A 25 10.48 20.84 -3.75
C ASN A 25 10.11 20.35 -2.33
N GLY A 26 10.13 19.05 -2.08
CA GLY A 26 9.70 18.47 -0.82
C GLY A 26 8.18 18.40 -0.66
N LYS A 27 7.41 18.59 -1.74
CA LYS A 27 5.96 18.45 -1.71
C LYS A 27 5.57 16.98 -1.81
N ALA A 28 4.74 16.52 -0.88
CA ALA A 28 4.24 15.14 -0.87
C ALA A 28 3.22 14.89 -1.98
N ASN A 29 3.29 13.72 -2.59
CA ASN A 29 2.26 13.18 -3.45
C ASN A 29 2.05 11.70 -3.15
N ALA A 30 0.81 11.24 -3.15
CA ALA A 30 0.49 9.84 -2.98
C ALA A 30 -0.40 9.32 -4.12
N MET A 31 -0.42 8.00 -4.30
CA MET A 31 -1.31 7.31 -5.20
C MET A 31 -1.74 5.97 -4.61
N ASN A 32 -2.90 5.48 -5.03
CA ASN A 32 -3.35 4.13 -4.74
C ASN A 32 -2.73 3.16 -5.78
N ALA A 33 -2.23 2.03 -5.31
CA ALA A 33 -1.74 0.93 -6.13
C ALA A 33 -2.27 -0.40 -5.57
N ALA A 34 -2.77 -1.28 -6.44
CA ALA A 34 -3.35 -2.55 -6.02
C ALA A 34 -2.61 -3.78 -6.57
N TRP A 35 -1.74 -3.61 -7.57
CA TRP A 35 -0.93 -4.70 -8.10
C TRP A 35 0.43 -4.72 -7.42
N GLY A 36 0.56 -5.57 -6.37
CA GLY A 36 1.80 -5.69 -5.63
C GLY A 36 1.70 -6.71 -4.49
N GLY A 37 2.82 -6.93 -3.82
CA GLY A 37 2.92 -7.87 -2.71
C GLY A 37 4.35 -8.05 -2.22
N VAL A 38 4.52 -9.05 -1.35
CA VAL A 38 5.83 -9.45 -0.84
C VAL A 38 6.64 -10.11 -1.96
N ALA A 39 7.86 -9.64 -2.20
CA ALA A 39 8.79 -10.20 -3.17
C ALA A 39 9.85 -11.09 -2.51
N ASP A 40 10.24 -10.79 -1.26
CA ASP A 40 11.20 -11.54 -0.45
C ASP A 40 10.97 -11.20 1.02
N SER A 41 11.77 -11.73 1.94
CA SER A 41 11.66 -11.54 3.41
C SER A 41 11.60 -10.07 3.85
N ASP A 42 12.26 -9.20 3.11
CA ASP A 42 12.38 -7.76 3.40
C ASP A 42 12.18 -6.90 2.15
N LYS A 43 11.50 -7.44 1.12
CA LYS A 43 11.25 -6.76 -0.15
C LYS A 43 9.79 -6.82 -0.55
N ILE A 44 9.34 -5.75 -1.18
CA ILE A 44 8.04 -5.68 -1.84
C ILE A 44 8.20 -5.41 -3.33
N MET A 45 7.21 -5.87 -4.09
CA MET A 45 7.05 -5.51 -5.50
C MET A 45 5.76 -4.72 -5.71
N ILE A 46 5.78 -3.77 -6.62
CA ILE A 46 4.59 -3.01 -7.03
C ILE A 46 4.63 -2.82 -8.54
N CYS A 47 3.56 -3.17 -9.25
CA CYS A 47 3.39 -2.80 -10.65
C CYS A 47 2.88 -1.36 -10.70
N ILE A 48 3.68 -0.44 -11.27
CA ILE A 48 3.39 0.99 -11.24
C ILE A 48 3.93 1.66 -12.51
N SER A 49 3.06 2.37 -13.24
CA SER A 49 3.46 3.05 -14.47
C SER A 49 4.41 4.23 -14.21
N PRO A 50 5.43 4.44 -15.07
CA PRO A 50 6.38 5.57 -14.94
C PRO A 50 5.73 6.93 -15.19
N GLY A 51 4.54 6.97 -15.78
CA GLY A 51 3.80 8.21 -16.05
C GLY A 51 3.19 8.88 -14.81
N HIS A 52 3.00 8.14 -13.70
CA HIS A 52 2.43 8.70 -12.47
C HIS A 52 3.40 9.69 -11.79
N LYS A 53 2.85 10.75 -11.19
CA LYS A 53 3.64 11.74 -10.44
C LYS A 53 4.40 11.07 -9.30
N THR A 54 3.76 10.16 -8.56
CA THR A 54 4.41 9.42 -7.46
C THR A 54 5.58 8.60 -7.96
N THR A 55 5.46 7.90 -9.09
CA THR A 55 6.57 7.10 -9.66
C THR A 55 7.74 7.98 -10.06
N LYS A 56 7.48 9.15 -10.67
CA LYS A 56 8.53 10.15 -10.99
C LYS A 56 9.24 10.63 -9.72
N ASN A 57 8.48 10.88 -8.65
CA ASN A 57 9.02 11.27 -7.35
C ASN A 57 9.89 10.16 -6.74
N ILE A 58 9.47 8.90 -6.83
CA ILE A 58 10.25 7.73 -6.38
C ILE A 58 11.58 7.65 -7.15
N PHE A 59 11.57 7.84 -8.48
CA PHE A 59 12.81 7.83 -9.27
C PHE A 59 13.75 8.98 -8.92
N LEU A 60 13.20 10.12 -8.50
CA LEU A 60 13.99 11.27 -8.07
C LEU A 60 14.66 11.05 -6.72
N LYS A 61 13.90 10.50 -5.76
CA LYS A 61 14.33 10.35 -4.36
C LYS A 61 14.95 8.98 -4.05
N ASN A 62 14.61 7.94 -4.81
CA ASN A 62 14.88 6.53 -4.54
C ASN A 62 14.32 6.05 -3.19
N GLU A 63 13.49 6.84 -2.55
CA GLU A 63 12.89 6.60 -1.24
C GLU A 63 11.40 6.95 -1.27
N PHE A 64 10.59 6.15 -0.59
CA PHE A 64 9.14 6.31 -0.54
C PHE A 64 8.53 5.56 0.63
N THR A 65 7.26 5.79 0.90
CA THR A 65 6.49 5.01 1.87
C THR A 65 5.34 4.27 1.20
N VAL A 66 4.92 3.19 1.83
CA VAL A 66 3.74 2.41 1.44
C VAL A 66 2.87 2.22 2.66
N SER A 67 1.77 2.95 2.74
CA SER A 67 0.77 2.78 3.80
C SER A 67 -0.30 1.79 3.37
N MET A 68 -0.87 1.08 4.34
CA MET A 68 -2.05 0.25 4.11
C MET A 68 -3.29 1.15 4.04
N GLY A 69 -4.06 1.06 2.94
CA GLY A 69 -5.38 1.68 2.89
C GLY A 69 -6.32 1.06 3.92
N THR A 70 -7.10 1.88 4.62
CA THR A 70 -8.00 1.42 5.69
C THR A 70 -9.47 1.70 5.37
N ALA A 71 -10.37 0.97 6.01
CA ALA A 71 -11.82 1.15 5.83
C ALA A 71 -12.27 2.56 6.23
N ASP A 72 -11.62 3.16 7.24
CA ASP A 72 -11.99 4.48 7.75
C ASP A 72 -11.56 5.60 6.78
N GLN A 73 -10.56 5.33 5.93
CA GLN A 73 -10.03 6.27 4.94
C GLN A 73 -10.31 5.84 3.49
N VAL A 74 -11.28 4.95 3.25
CA VAL A 74 -11.54 4.39 1.92
C VAL A 74 -11.79 5.45 0.85
N VAL A 75 -12.52 6.52 1.16
CA VAL A 75 -12.82 7.61 0.22
C VAL A 75 -11.56 8.38 -0.17
N ALA A 76 -10.72 8.72 0.81
CA ALA A 76 -9.44 9.41 0.56
C ALA A 76 -8.47 8.51 -0.20
N CYS A 77 -8.39 7.22 0.16
CA CYS A 77 -7.57 6.22 -0.52
C CYS A 77 -7.99 6.03 -1.99
N ASP A 78 -9.27 5.99 -2.27
CA ASP A 78 -9.80 5.91 -3.64
C ASP A 78 -9.50 7.19 -4.43
N TYR A 79 -9.79 8.35 -3.84
CA TYR A 79 -9.57 9.66 -4.48
C TYR A 79 -8.10 9.85 -4.94
N VAL A 80 -7.11 9.51 -4.10
CA VAL A 80 -5.70 9.63 -4.51
C VAL A 80 -5.29 8.63 -5.60
N GLY A 81 -6.10 7.61 -5.85
CA GLY A 81 -5.95 6.69 -6.98
C GLY A 81 -6.61 7.23 -8.26
N MET A 82 -7.77 7.88 -8.15
CA MET A 82 -8.51 8.43 -9.28
C MET A 82 -7.83 9.66 -9.89
N GLU A 83 -7.30 10.55 -9.02
CA GLU A 83 -6.71 11.81 -9.45
C GLU A 83 -5.20 11.72 -9.65
N SER A 84 -4.72 12.28 -10.75
CA SER A 84 -3.28 12.37 -11.01
C SER A 84 -2.67 13.62 -10.38
N GLY A 85 -1.59 13.46 -9.58
CA GLY A 85 -0.81 14.59 -9.08
C GLY A 85 -0.11 15.42 -10.16
N ASN A 86 -0.08 14.95 -11.42
CA ASN A 86 0.35 15.77 -12.56
C ASN A 86 -0.69 16.83 -12.91
N ASN A 87 -1.98 16.60 -12.64
CA ASN A 87 -3.09 17.47 -13.02
C ASN A 87 -3.70 18.19 -11.81
N VAL A 88 -3.66 17.55 -10.63
CA VAL A 88 -4.24 18.05 -9.38
C VAL A 88 -3.13 18.15 -8.34
N PRO A 89 -2.36 19.25 -8.31
CA PRO A 89 -1.20 19.39 -7.42
C PRO A 89 -1.56 19.51 -5.93
N ASP A 90 -2.80 19.81 -5.61
CA ASP A 90 -3.36 19.91 -4.24
C ASP A 90 -4.18 18.66 -3.84
N LYS A 91 -4.01 17.53 -4.54
CA LYS A 91 -4.84 16.34 -4.30
C LYS A 91 -4.69 15.74 -2.88
N MET A 92 -3.54 15.88 -2.23
CA MET A 92 -3.34 15.43 -0.85
C MET A 92 -4.24 16.22 0.11
N GLU A 93 -4.26 17.54 -0.04
CA GLU A 93 -5.13 18.43 0.74
C GLU A 93 -6.61 18.11 0.50
N LYS A 94 -7.02 17.95 -0.77
CA LYS A 94 -8.40 17.58 -1.14
C LYS A 94 -8.83 16.20 -0.61
N ALA A 95 -7.88 15.27 -0.48
CA ALA A 95 -8.11 13.98 0.14
C ALA A 95 -8.24 14.08 1.68
N GLY A 96 -7.88 15.22 2.27
CA GLY A 96 -7.78 15.38 3.72
C GLY A 96 -6.56 14.67 4.33
N PHE A 97 -5.54 14.36 3.52
CA PHE A 97 -4.32 13.72 3.99
C PHE A 97 -3.29 14.75 4.44
N HIS A 98 -2.85 14.61 5.70
CA HIS A 98 -1.70 15.32 6.27
C HIS A 98 -0.46 14.42 6.22
N THR A 99 0.70 15.03 6.21
CA THR A 99 1.95 14.27 6.14
C THR A 99 2.93 14.68 7.24
N SER A 100 3.66 13.71 7.75
CA SER A 100 4.85 13.88 8.57
C SER A 100 6.06 13.26 7.84
N LYS A 101 7.26 13.61 8.28
CA LYS A 101 8.48 13.02 7.70
C LYS A 101 8.70 11.62 8.29
N ALA A 102 9.06 10.65 7.43
CA ALA A 102 9.51 9.34 7.86
C ALA A 102 10.89 9.41 8.54
N GLU A 103 11.18 8.45 9.42
CA GLU A 103 12.41 8.44 10.21
C GLU A 103 13.60 7.85 9.44
N PHE A 104 13.36 6.77 8.68
CA PHE A 104 14.42 5.98 8.04
C PHE A 104 14.59 6.26 6.55
N VAL A 105 13.70 7.06 5.95
CA VAL A 105 13.73 7.47 4.54
C VAL A 105 13.32 8.93 4.36
N ASP A 106 13.80 9.59 3.30
CA ASP A 106 13.36 10.95 2.93
C ASP A 106 12.04 10.89 2.15
N ALA A 107 10.97 10.47 2.85
CA ALA A 107 9.64 10.29 2.28
C ALA A 107 8.54 10.69 3.27
N PRO A 108 7.31 11.00 2.79
CA PRO A 108 6.19 11.38 3.63
C PRO A 108 5.48 10.15 4.21
N LEU A 109 5.18 10.17 5.52
CA LEU A 109 4.16 9.33 6.14
C LEU A 109 2.81 10.05 6.06
N ILE A 110 1.73 9.33 5.77
CA ILE A 110 0.36 9.86 5.80
C ILE A 110 -0.20 9.65 7.20
N VAL A 111 -0.51 10.73 7.89
CA VAL A 111 -0.90 10.73 9.32
C VAL A 111 -2.20 9.94 9.55
N GLU A 112 -3.14 9.99 8.64
CA GLU A 112 -4.44 9.31 8.73
C GLU A 112 -4.37 7.81 8.44
N LEU A 113 -3.21 7.29 8.01
CA LEU A 113 -3.00 5.88 7.73
C LEU A 113 -2.03 5.30 8.78
N PRO A 114 -2.54 4.53 9.75
CA PRO A 114 -1.80 4.22 10.98
C PRO A 114 -0.70 3.15 10.82
N MET A 115 -0.44 2.66 9.60
CA MET A 115 0.64 1.71 9.34
C MET A 115 1.29 2.01 7.99
N ALA A 116 2.62 2.08 7.97
CA ALA A 116 3.40 2.30 6.76
C ALA A 116 4.71 1.50 6.75
N LEU A 117 5.14 1.10 5.55
CA LEU A 117 6.46 0.61 5.24
C LEU A 117 7.31 1.79 4.75
N GLU A 118 8.53 1.91 5.23
CA GLU A 118 9.54 2.84 4.74
C GLU A 118 10.47 2.09 3.78
N CYS A 119 10.56 2.55 2.55
CA CYS A 119 11.10 1.77 1.45
C CYS A 119 12.19 2.52 0.67
N LYS A 120 13.19 1.75 0.19
CA LYS A 120 14.20 2.20 -0.77
C LYS A 120 14.04 1.46 -2.09
N LEU A 121 14.06 2.20 -3.20
CA LEU A 121 14.00 1.63 -4.55
C LEU A 121 15.26 0.79 -4.81
N LEU A 122 15.08 -0.47 -5.19
CA LEU A 122 16.17 -1.35 -5.62
C LEU A 122 16.28 -1.43 -7.14
N SER A 123 15.14 -1.62 -7.81
CA SER A 123 15.09 -1.73 -9.27
C SER A 123 13.71 -1.36 -9.80
N TYR A 124 13.69 -1.01 -11.09
CA TYR A 124 12.48 -0.80 -11.86
C TYR A 124 12.63 -1.39 -13.25
N ASP A 125 11.79 -2.35 -13.57
CA ASP A 125 11.67 -2.89 -14.93
C ASP A 125 10.76 -1.97 -15.75
N LYS A 126 11.33 -1.40 -16.83
CA LYS A 126 10.62 -0.42 -17.67
C LYS A 126 9.64 -1.06 -18.65
N GLU A 127 9.83 -2.32 -18.98
CA GLU A 127 8.97 -3.07 -19.92
C GLU A 127 7.77 -3.63 -19.17
N GLU A 128 8.00 -4.26 -18.01
CA GLU A 128 6.95 -4.87 -17.19
C GLU A 128 6.33 -3.89 -16.19
N HIS A 129 6.89 -2.70 -16.03
CA HIS A 129 6.49 -1.70 -15.04
C HIS A 129 6.55 -2.20 -13.59
N ILE A 130 7.49 -3.09 -13.28
CA ILE A 130 7.67 -3.70 -11.96
C ILE A 130 8.74 -2.92 -11.18
N LEU A 131 8.33 -2.39 -10.03
CA LEU A 131 9.20 -1.79 -9.03
C LEU A 131 9.50 -2.83 -7.95
N ILE A 132 10.78 -3.01 -7.58
CA ILE A 132 11.22 -3.77 -6.40
C ILE A 132 11.82 -2.79 -5.41
N ALA A 133 11.41 -2.89 -4.16
CA ALA A 133 11.91 -2.06 -3.09
C ALA A 133 12.33 -2.87 -1.86
N GLN A 134 13.38 -2.40 -1.19
CA GLN A 134 13.79 -2.82 0.14
C GLN A 134 12.89 -2.15 1.17
N VAL A 135 12.28 -2.90 2.05
CA VAL A 135 11.66 -2.40 3.27
C VAL A 135 12.76 -2.20 4.32
N VAL A 136 12.99 -0.97 4.73
CA VAL A 136 14.02 -0.62 5.72
C VAL A 136 13.43 -0.44 7.11
N ASN A 137 12.14 -0.14 7.20
CA ASN A 137 11.40 -0.06 8.45
C ASN A 137 9.89 -0.28 8.21
N VAL A 138 9.20 -0.71 9.24
CA VAL A 138 7.72 -0.71 9.31
C VAL A 138 7.34 0.01 10.58
N ASN A 139 6.51 1.05 10.45
CA ASN A 139 5.94 1.74 11.60
C ASN A 139 4.43 1.51 11.67
N ALA A 140 3.90 1.53 12.87
CA ALA A 140 2.47 1.45 13.13
C ALA A 140 2.14 2.27 14.39
N ASP A 141 1.00 2.96 14.34
CA ASP A 141 0.46 3.70 15.49
C ASP A 141 0.04 2.72 16.59
N GLU A 142 0.22 3.10 17.87
CA GLU A 142 -0.15 2.27 19.01
C GLU A 142 -1.64 1.91 19.02
N SER A 143 -2.51 2.73 18.44
CA SER A 143 -3.94 2.49 18.35
C SER A 143 -4.31 1.22 17.57
N VAL A 144 -3.44 0.77 16.66
CA VAL A 144 -3.64 -0.44 15.86
C VAL A 144 -2.84 -1.64 16.37
N LEU A 145 -2.22 -1.52 17.55
CA LEU A 145 -1.50 -2.64 18.18
C LEU A 145 -2.40 -3.39 19.17
N ASN A 146 -2.12 -4.69 19.32
CA ASN A 146 -2.69 -5.52 20.39
C ASN A 146 -1.88 -5.38 21.69
N GLU A 147 -2.32 -6.08 22.75
CA GLU A 147 -1.66 -6.07 24.06
C GLU A 147 -0.21 -6.61 24.05
N GLU A 148 0.16 -7.38 23.02
CA GLU A 148 1.52 -7.89 22.81
C GLU A 148 2.40 -6.94 21.98
N GLY A 149 1.91 -5.75 21.61
CA GLY A 149 2.61 -4.79 20.75
C GLY A 149 2.70 -5.21 19.28
N LYS A 150 1.84 -6.12 18.81
CA LYS A 150 1.77 -6.57 17.41
C LYS A 150 0.61 -5.88 16.71
N VAL A 151 0.76 -5.64 15.40
CA VAL A 151 -0.33 -5.08 14.59
C VAL A 151 -1.55 -6.00 14.66
N ASP A 152 -2.68 -5.42 15.03
CA ASP A 152 -3.99 -6.07 15.08
C ASP A 152 -4.78 -5.70 13.82
N ILE A 153 -5.02 -6.69 12.97
CA ILE A 153 -5.74 -6.50 11.69
C ILE A 153 -7.19 -6.03 11.93
N ALA A 154 -7.82 -6.43 13.04
CA ALA A 154 -9.18 -5.99 13.38
C ALA A 154 -9.22 -4.52 13.79
N LYS A 155 -8.15 -3.98 14.38
CA LYS A 155 -8.00 -2.56 14.68
C LYS A 155 -7.55 -1.76 13.45
N LEU A 156 -6.56 -2.27 12.69
CA LEU A 156 -6.06 -1.63 11.48
C LEU A 156 -7.13 -1.53 10.38
N ARG A 157 -7.99 -2.53 10.26
CA ARG A 157 -9.07 -2.63 9.26
C ARG A 157 -8.58 -2.35 7.82
N PRO A 158 -7.51 -3.06 7.35
CA PRO A 158 -6.99 -2.83 6.02
C PRO A 158 -8.03 -3.25 4.97
N ILE A 159 -8.06 -2.53 3.86
CA ILE A 159 -8.95 -2.84 2.74
C ILE A 159 -8.23 -3.64 1.66
N ALA A 160 -8.98 -4.51 1.00
CA ALA A 160 -8.57 -5.22 -0.21
C ALA A 160 -9.43 -4.79 -1.40
N PHE A 161 -8.83 -4.76 -2.59
CA PHE A 161 -9.54 -4.43 -3.81
C PHE A 161 -10.19 -5.67 -4.41
N ASP A 162 -11.49 -5.61 -4.65
CA ASP A 162 -12.23 -6.61 -5.43
C ASP A 162 -12.27 -6.18 -6.89
N ALA A 163 -11.37 -6.72 -7.68
CA ALA A 163 -11.23 -6.40 -9.10
C ALA A 163 -12.43 -6.85 -9.95
N MET A 164 -13.21 -7.83 -9.49
CA MET A 164 -14.39 -8.32 -10.22
C MET A 164 -15.55 -7.34 -10.12
N ASN A 165 -15.76 -6.79 -8.92
CA ASN A 165 -16.93 -5.95 -8.63
C ASN A 165 -16.58 -4.46 -8.52
N HIS A 166 -15.30 -4.10 -8.71
CA HIS A 166 -14.78 -2.73 -8.55
C HIS A 166 -15.14 -2.16 -7.18
N ALA A 167 -14.84 -2.93 -6.12
CA ALA A 167 -15.20 -2.60 -4.74
C ALA A 167 -14.00 -2.70 -3.80
N TYR A 168 -14.11 -2.09 -2.65
CA TYR A 168 -13.20 -2.31 -1.54
C TYR A 168 -13.90 -3.14 -0.47
N VAL A 169 -13.17 -4.12 0.09
CA VAL A 169 -13.67 -5.00 1.16
C VAL A 169 -12.65 -5.04 2.29
N THR A 170 -13.11 -5.24 3.52
CA THR A 170 -12.22 -5.49 4.66
C THR A 170 -11.84 -6.96 4.72
N LEU A 171 -10.73 -7.30 5.40
CA LEU A 171 -10.42 -8.67 5.76
C LEU A 171 -11.43 -9.14 6.82
N GLY A 172 -11.83 -10.42 6.73
CA GLY A 172 -12.76 -11.04 7.65
C GLY A 172 -12.13 -11.41 9.00
N GLU A 173 -12.88 -12.16 9.79
CA GLU A 173 -12.46 -12.65 11.10
C GLU A 173 -11.32 -13.67 10.98
N LYS A 174 -10.56 -13.85 12.09
CA LYS A 174 -9.56 -14.91 12.20
C LYS A 174 -10.24 -16.27 12.14
N VAL A 175 -9.85 -17.12 11.19
CA VAL A 175 -10.44 -18.45 10.95
C VAL A 175 -9.53 -19.62 11.39
N GLY A 176 -8.30 -19.35 11.83
CA GLY A 176 -7.37 -20.40 12.24
C GLY A 176 -5.99 -19.87 12.63
N ASN A 177 -5.11 -20.77 13.02
CA ASN A 177 -3.73 -20.51 13.43
C ASN A 177 -2.76 -21.11 12.41
N ALA A 178 -2.02 -20.26 11.71
CA ALA A 178 -1.00 -20.68 10.77
C ALA A 178 0.07 -21.54 11.48
N PHE A 179 0.58 -22.54 10.78
CA PHE A 179 1.58 -23.52 11.27
C PHE A 179 1.16 -24.37 12.47
N LYS A 180 -0.09 -24.30 12.93
CA LYS A 180 -0.62 -25.05 14.06
C LYS A 180 -1.78 -25.96 13.66
N ASP A 181 -2.83 -25.41 13.05
CA ASP A 181 -4.08 -26.13 12.86
C ASP A 181 -3.93 -27.31 11.89
N GLY A 182 -3.01 -27.23 10.90
CA GLY A 182 -2.66 -28.34 10.01
C GLY A 182 -2.05 -29.56 10.73
N ALA A 183 -1.62 -29.44 11.98
CA ALA A 183 -1.11 -30.58 12.75
C ALA A 183 -2.19 -31.65 13.03
N ALA A 184 -3.47 -31.28 12.96
CA ALA A 184 -4.59 -32.22 13.09
C ALA A 184 -4.63 -33.29 11.99
N LEU A 185 -3.87 -33.12 10.89
CA LEU A 185 -3.77 -34.09 9.78
C LEU A 185 -2.51 -34.97 9.87
N LYS A 186 -1.68 -34.82 10.89
CA LYS A 186 -0.51 -35.67 11.17
C LYS A 186 -0.90 -36.85 12.02
#